data_32ee0ff73cd8a772e264df73ef26fffb
#
_entry.id   32ee0ff73cd8a772e264df73ef26fffb
#
_cell.length_a   1.000
_cell.length_b   1.000
_cell.length_c   1.000
_cell.angle_alpha   90.00
_cell.angle_beta   90.00
_cell.angle_gamma   90.00
#
_symmetry.space_group_name_H-M   'P 1'
#
loop_
_entity.id
_entity.type
_entity.pdbx_description
1 polymer ?
#
loop_
_entity_poly.entity_id
_entity_poly.type
_entity_poly.pdbx_seq_one_letter_code
_entity_poly.pdbx_strand_id
1 'polypeptide(L)'
;NGRVQIVDEFTGRILAGRRYSDGLHQALEAKENVTVERETQTLATITIQNYFRMYDKLAGMTGTAETEAEEFGSIYNLNVVVIPTNRPIIRDDNEDLIYKTTREKYNAVVEEIASCHHKGQPSLVGTITVEASELLSRLLKRRGIPQNVLNAKQHQSEAEIVARAGQTGAVTIATNMAGRGTDIKLGEGVIEAGGLHIIGTERHESRRIDLQLRGRSGRQGDPGSSVFYLSLEDDLMRLFNSERIASIMDRLGAEEGEVITAKMVTRAIENAQKKVFNLNQDSFPDFDFPIPKPIGIPKDVFQPYYRSIEYQYRFLFFWRYDIFYIPRIVRV
;
A
#
# COMPACT_ATOMS: atom_id res chain seq x y z
N ASN A 1 24.77 13.69 4.36
CA ASN A 1 25.80 13.03 3.51
C ASN A 1 26.27 13.91 2.34
N GLY A 2 25.82 15.18 2.25
CA GLY A 2 26.28 16.15 1.24
C GLY A 2 25.88 15.80 -0.20
N ARG A 3 24.71 15.19 -0.39
CA ARG A 3 24.12 14.86 -1.70
C ARG A 3 22.63 15.16 -1.72
N VAL A 4 22.15 15.65 -2.85
CA VAL A 4 20.70 15.77 -3.11
C VAL A 4 20.16 14.37 -3.44
N GLN A 5 19.05 14.01 -2.80
CA GLN A 5 18.40 12.72 -3.05
C GLN A 5 16.90 12.94 -3.25
N ILE A 6 16.31 12.19 -4.18
CA ILE A 6 14.88 12.21 -4.41
C ILE A 6 14.22 11.30 -3.37
N VAL A 7 13.19 11.83 -2.70
CA VAL A 7 12.35 11.08 -1.76
C VAL A 7 10.96 10.95 -2.37
N ASP A 8 10.45 9.75 -2.41
CA ASP A 8 9.09 9.48 -2.83
C ASP A 8 8.11 10.01 -1.77
N GLU A 9 7.19 10.87 -2.18
CA GLU A 9 6.23 11.54 -1.30
C GLU A 9 5.31 10.56 -0.57
N PHE A 10 4.83 9.54 -1.26
CA PHE A 10 3.88 8.58 -0.70
C PHE A 10 4.55 7.56 0.23
N THR A 11 5.69 7.07 -0.15
CA THR A 11 6.40 6.05 0.65
C THR A 11 7.44 6.65 1.58
N GLY A 12 7.88 7.90 1.32
CA GLY A 12 8.99 8.56 2.02
C GLY A 12 10.35 7.86 1.76
N ARG A 13 10.42 6.96 0.79
CA ARG A 13 11.65 6.23 0.47
C ARG A 13 12.61 7.07 -0.34
N ILE A 14 13.89 7.00 0.01
CA ILE A 14 14.94 7.56 -0.81
C ILE A 14 15.07 6.72 -2.07
N LEU A 15 14.89 7.35 -3.23
CA LEU A 15 15.06 6.73 -4.52
C LEU A 15 16.55 6.78 -4.92
N ALA A 16 17.33 5.85 -4.34
CA ALA A 16 18.76 5.79 -4.56
C ALA A 16 19.12 5.68 -6.04
N GLY A 17 20.04 6.52 -6.50
CA GLY A 17 20.49 6.53 -7.89
C GLY A 17 19.54 7.23 -8.88
N ARG A 18 18.35 7.69 -8.45
CA ARG A 18 17.50 8.51 -9.31
C ARG A 18 17.90 9.98 -9.24
N ARG A 19 17.82 10.64 -10.38
CA ARG A 19 18.12 12.06 -10.53
C ARG A 19 17.05 12.71 -11.41
N TYR A 20 16.78 13.98 -11.21
CA TYR A 20 15.96 14.77 -12.12
C TYR A 20 16.71 14.95 -13.44
N SER A 21 15.98 14.96 -14.54
CA SER A 21 16.51 15.21 -15.88
C SER A 21 16.73 16.70 -16.15
N ASP A 22 17.28 16.98 -17.32
CA ASP A 22 17.37 18.31 -17.92
C ASP A 22 18.10 19.35 -17.06
N GLY A 23 19.13 18.92 -16.33
CA GLY A 23 19.95 19.81 -15.51
C GLY A 23 19.32 20.24 -14.18
N LEU A 24 18.06 19.86 -13.90
CA LEU A 24 17.37 20.25 -12.67
C LEU A 24 18.09 19.73 -11.41
N HIS A 25 18.59 18.48 -11.47
CA HIS A 25 19.28 17.90 -10.32
C HIS A 25 20.57 18.65 -10.00
N GLN A 26 21.37 19.00 -11.05
CA GLN A 26 22.58 19.79 -10.90
C GLN A 26 22.28 21.20 -10.38
N ALA A 27 21.17 21.81 -10.83
CA ALA A 27 20.75 23.12 -10.33
C ALA A 27 20.41 23.07 -8.84
N LEU A 28 19.76 21.99 -8.38
CA LEU A 28 19.49 21.79 -6.95
C LEU A 28 20.77 21.54 -6.16
N GLU A 29 21.69 20.71 -6.68
CA GLU A 29 23.00 20.48 -6.06
C GLU A 29 23.78 21.79 -5.90
N ALA A 30 23.80 22.62 -6.94
CA ALA A 30 24.44 23.94 -6.90
C ALA A 30 23.77 24.89 -5.91
N LYS A 31 22.43 24.92 -5.87
CA LYS A 31 21.66 25.73 -4.95
C LYS A 31 21.93 25.37 -3.48
N GLU A 32 22.04 24.08 -3.19
CA GLU A 32 22.29 23.58 -1.83
C GLU A 32 23.80 23.53 -1.48
N ASN A 33 24.67 24.08 -2.33
CA ASN A 33 26.14 24.12 -2.14
C ASN A 33 26.76 22.74 -1.88
N VAL A 34 26.23 21.70 -2.53
CA VAL A 34 26.82 20.35 -2.51
C VAL A 34 27.59 20.08 -3.83
N THR A 35 28.36 19.01 -3.85
CA THR A 35 29.12 18.65 -5.05
C THR A 35 28.16 18.36 -6.21
N VAL A 36 28.32 19.08 -7.33
CA VAL A 36 27.56 18.83 -8.55
C VAL A 36 28.13 17.61 -9.24
N GLU A 37 27.34 16.53 -9.28
CA GLU A 37 27.73 15.28 -9.94
C GLU A 37 27.47 15.34 -11.46
N ARG A 38 28.23 14.55 -12.21
CA ARG A 38 28.05 14.46 -13.67
C ARG A 38 26.68 13.87 -13.98
N GLU A 39 26.08 14.35 -15.06
CA GLU A 39 24.82 13.79 -15.56
C GLU A 39 25.05 12.38 -16.10
N THR A 40 24.13 11.49 -15.74
CA THR A 40 24.10 10.14 -16.29
C THR A 40 23.18 10.12 -17.50
N GLN A 41 23.71 9.73 -18.65
CA GLN A 41 22.90 9.60 -19.85
C GLN A 41 22.08 8.31 -19.80
N THR A 42 20.75 8.43 -19.86
CA THR A 42 19.86 7.28 -20.00
C THR A 42 19.95 6.78 -21.44
N LEU A 43 20.47 5.58 -21.64
CA LEU A 43 20.62 4.98 -22.96
C LEU A 43 19.33 4.39 -23.52
N ALA A 44 18.52 3.81 -22.63
CA ALA A 44 17.22 3.23 -22.97
C ALA A 44 16.33 3.10 -21.73
N THR A 45 15.03 3.16 -21.93
CA THR A 45 14.01 2.90 -20.90
C THR A 45 13.06 1.83 -21.40
N ILE A 46 12.58 0.99 -20.48
CA ILE A 46 11.54 0.01 -20.74
C ILE A 46 10.51 0.08 -19.60
N THR A 47 9.23 0.01 -19.91
CA THR A 47 8.21 -0.09 -18.89
C THR A 47 8.24 -1.47 -18.22
N ILE A 48 7.78 -1.57 -16.98
CA ILE A 48 7.71 -2.83 -16.27
C ILE A 48 6.81 -3.83 -17.03
N GLN A 49 5.72 -3.36 -17.62
CA GLN A 49 4.81 -4.18 -18.41
C GLN A 49 5.54 -4.81 -19.61
N ASN A 50 6.24 -4.00 -20.40
CA ASN A 50 6.98 -4.49 -21.57
C ASN A 50 8.12 -5.40 -21.16
N TYR A 51 8.80 -5.12 -20.05
CA TYR A 51 9.85 -5.97 -19.51
C TYR A 51 9.32 -7.39 -19.20
N PHE A 52 8.20 -7.50 -18.48
CA PHE A 52 7.63 -8.80 -18.15
C PHE A 52 7.01 -9.53 -19.36
N ARG A 53 6.53 -8.80 -20.37
CA ARG A 53 6.06 -9.40 -21.64
C ARG A 53 7.17 -10.06 -22.48
N MET A 54 8.43 -9.82 -22.14
CA MET A 54 9.58 -10.47 -22.80
C MET A 54 9.77 -11.94 -22.40
N TYR A 55 9.07 -12.41 -21.36
CA TYR A 55 9.19 -13.78 -20.87
C TYR A 55 8.16 -14.69 -21.54
N ASP A 56 8.60 -15.85 -22.05
CA ASP A 56 7.72 -16.86 -22.63
C ASP A 56 6.80 -17.51 -21.61
N LYS A 57 7.28 -17.60 -20.35
CA LYS A 57 6.48 -18.10 -19.23
C LYS A 57 6.50 -17.08 -18.10
N LEU A 58 5.34 -16.54 -17.81
CA LEU A 58 5.11 -15.61 -16.72
C LEU A 58 4.05 -16.18 -15.78
N ALA A 59 4.33 -16.18 -14.49
CA ALA A 59 3.38 -16.56 -13.46
C ALA A 59 3.69 -15.81 -12.16
N GLY A 60 2.67 -15.65 -11.31
CA GLY A 60 2.83 -14.98 -10.03
C GLY A 60 1.78 -15.45 -9.02
N MET A 61 1.98 -15.08 -7.77
CA MET A 61 1.02 -15.34 -6.70
C MET A 61 0.86 -14.09 -5.83
N THR A 62 -0.39 -13.76 -5.54
CA THR A 62 -0.73 -12.68 -4.61
C THR A 62 -2.11 -12.94 -4.01
N GLY A 63 -2.36 -12.45 -2.81
CA GLY A 63 -3.69 -12.52 -2.18
C GLY A 63 -4.71 -11.54 -2.76
N THR A 64 -4.34 -10.69 -3.72
CA THR A 64 -5.17 -9.60 -4.24
C THR A 64 -5.22 -9.54 -5.76
N ALA A 65 -4.93 -10.63 -6.47
CA ALA A 65 -4.95 -10.65 -7.94
C ALA A 65 -6.35 -10.56 -8.53
N GLU A 66 -7.37 -11.04 -7.82
CA GLU A 66 -8.76 -11.12 -8.32
C GLU A 66 -9.30 -9.74 -8.72
N THR A 67 -8.97 -8.69 -7.96
CA THR A 67 -9.42 -7.32 -8.24
C THR A 67 -8.81 -6.73 -9.52
N GLU A 68 -7.69 -7.27 -9.96
CA GLU A 68 -6.90 -6.81 -11.12
C GLU A 68 -6.87 -7.89 -12.23
N ALA A 69 -7.83 -8.82 -12.22
CA ALA A 69 -7.86 -9.94 -13.18
C ALA A 69 -7.94 -9.47 -14.63
N GLU A 70 -8.66 -8.38 -14.88
CA GLU A 70 -8.80 -7.77 -16.19
C GLU A 70 -7.47 -7.19 -16.70
N GLU A 71 -6.72 -6.52 -15.82
CA GLU A 71 -5.37 -6.01 -16.12
C GLU A 71 -4.40 -7.15 -16.45
N PHE A 72 -4.39 -8.20 -15.62
CA PHE A 72 -3.56 -9.37 -15.89
C PHE A 72 -3.89 -10.03 -17.23
N GLY A 73 -5.17 -10.09 -17.58
CA GLY A 73 -5.62 -10.60 -18.87
C GLY A 73 -5.18 -9.74 -20.04
N SER A 74 -5.43 -8.43 -19.98
CA SER A 74 -5.20 -7.49 -21.10
C SER A 74 -3.71 -7.22 -21.32
N ILE A 75 -2.93 -7.03 -20.27
CA ILE A 75 -1.50 -6.64 -20.39
C ILE A 75 -0.59 -7.85 -20.59
N TYR A 76 -0.81 -8.92 -19.81
CA TYR A 76 0.11 -10.06 -19.74
C TYR A 76 -0.44 -11.36 -20.31
N ASN A 77 -1.70 -11.37 -20.76
CA ASN A 77 -2.41 -12.57 -21.19
C ASN A 77 -2.41 -13.67 -20.12
N LEU A 78 -2.56 -13.28 -18.85
CA LEU A 78 -2.58 -14.19 -17.71
C LEU A 78 -3.99 -14.35 -17.16
N ASN A 79 -4.36 -15.61 -16.89
CA ASN A 79 -5.59 -15.92 -16.19
C ASN A 79 -5.37 -15.91 -14.68
N VAL A 80 -6.28 -15.26 -13.94
CA VAL A 80 -6.28 -15.30 -12.48
C VAL A 80 -7.10 -16.47 -12.00
N VAL A 81 -6.47 -17.35 -11.20
CA VAL A 81 -7.13 -18.49 -10.57
C VAL A 81 -7.19 -18.20 -9.06
N VAL A 82 -8.41 -18.11 -8.53
CA VAL A 82 -8.64 -17.91 -7.10
C VAL A 82 -8.58 -19.25 -6.39
N ILE A 83 -7.60 -19.41 -5.49
CA ILE A 83 -7.43 -20.61 -4.67
C ILE A 83 -8.06 -20.33 -3.30
N PRO A 84 -9.00 -21.17 -2.82
CA PRO A 84 -9.61 -21.01 -1.51
C PRO A 84 -8.57 -21.05 -0.39
N THR A 85 -8.80 -20.29 0.67
CA THR A 85 -7.94 -20.29 1.86
C THR A 85 -8.02 -21.64 2.59
N ASN A 86 -6.91 -22.08 3.18
CA ASN A 86 -6.86 -23.34 3.95
C ASN A 86 -7.80 -23.32 5.17
N ARG A 87 -7.93 -22.17 5.83
CA ARG A 87 -8.88 -21.94 6.92
C ARG A 87 -9.83 -20.80 6.56
N PRO A 88 -11.09 -20.86 7.02
CA PRO A 88 -12.02 -19.75 6.81
C PRO A 88 -11.47 -18.44 7.38
N ILE A 89 -11.72 -17.36 6.69
CA ILE A 89 -11.46 -16.01 7.22
C ILE A 89 -12.60 -15.68 8.19
N ILE A 90 -12.25 -15.50 9.46
CA ILE A 90 -13.19 -15.13 10.53
C ILE A 90 -13.04 -13.67 10.98
N ARG A 91 -12.19 -12.91 10.28
CA ARG A 91 -12.02 -11.47 10.49
C ARG A 91 -13.34 -10.75 10.21
N ASP A 92 -13.70 -9.84 11.08
CA ASP A 92 -14.87 -8.96 10.92
C ASP A 92 -14.45 -7.69 10.13
N ASP A 93 -14.94 -7.59 8.90
CA ASP A 93 -14.69 -6.43 8.04
C ASP A 93 -15.87 -5.45 8.16
N ASN A 94 -15.75 -4.47 9.07
CA ASN A 94 -16.75 -3.46 9.33
C ASN A 94 -16.96 -2.51 8.14
N GLU A 95 -18.15 -1.90 8.09
CA GLU A 95 -18.48 -0.86 7.12
C GLU A 95 -17.63 0.40 7.33
N ASP A 96 -17.46 1.17 6.26
CA ASP A 96 -16.72 2.43 6.33
C ASP A 96 -17.50 3.47 7.16
N LEU A 97 -16.76 4.23 7.97
CA LEU A 97 -17.27 5.32 8.78
C LEU A 97 -16.91 6.65 8.12
N ILE A 98 -17.90 7.44 7.72
CA ILE A 98 -17.70 8.65 6.93
C ILE A 98 -18.05 9.88 7.75
N TYR A 99 -17.10 10.82 7.80
CA TYR A 99 -17.18 12.08 8.52
C TYR A 99 -17.21 13.27 7.54
N LYS A 100 -17.77 14.39 7.96
CA LYS A 100 -17.77 15.62 7.15
C LYS A 100 -16.36 16.16 6.96
N THR A 101 -15.58 16.22 8.04
CA THR A 101 -14.26 16.82 8.04
C THR A 101 -13.14 15.85 8.43
N THR A 102 -11.95 16.13 7.96
CA THR A 102 -10.72 15.41 8.33
C THR A 102 -10.47 15.47 9.84
N ARG A 103 -10.81 16.58 10.48
CA ARG A 103 -10.66 16.76 11.93
C ARG A 103 -11.54 15.78 12.72
N GLU A 104 -12.82 15.65 12.36
CA GLU A 104 -13.75 14.70 12.98
C GLU A 104 -13.26 13.26 12.80
N LYS A 105 -12.86 12.92 11.58
CA LYS A 105 -12.28 11.62 11.25
C LYS A 105 -11.11 11.27 12.18
N TYR A 106 -10.11 12.14 12.29
CA TYR A 106 -8.94 11.85 13.14
C TYR A 106 -9.28 11.82 14.63
N ASN A 107 -10.24 12.59 15.11
CA ASN A 107 -10.72 12.48 16.48
C ASN A 107 -11.32 11.10 16.74
N ALA A 108 -12.17 10.61 15.84
CA ALA A 108 -12.79 9.29 15.96
C ALA A 108 -11.73 8.16 15.87
N VAL A 109 -10.75 8.28 14.97
CA VAL A 109 -9.63 7.33 14.87
C VAL A 109 -8.85 7.25 16.18
N VAL A 110 -8.57 8.40 16.82
CA VAL A 110 -7.85 8.44 18.10
C VAL A 110 -8.67 7.78 19.22
N GLU A 111 -9.99 8.00 19.27
CA GLU A 111 -10.86 7.37 20.28
C GLU A 111 -10.93 5.83 20.07
N GLU A 112 -11.02 5.37 18.82
CA GLU A 112 -11.00 3.94 18.52
C GLU A 112 -9.67 3.28 18.93
N ILE A 113 -8.54 3.91 18.60
CA ILE A 113 -7.22 3.43 19.01
C ILE A 113 -7.13 3.37 20.55
N ALA A 114 -7.63 4.39 21.25
CA ALA A 114 -7.64 4.41 22.70
C ALA A 114 -8.49 3.27 23.28
N SER A 115 -9.67 3.03 22.70
CA SER A 115 -10.54 1.91 23.09
C SER A 115 -9.85 0.57 22.92
N CYS A 116 -9.23 0.31 21.75
CA CYS A 116 -8.47 -0.91 21.47
C CYS A 116 -7.31 -1.09 22.45
N HIS A 117 -6.51 -0.03 22.64
CA HIS A 117 -5.37 -0.05 23.55
C HIS A 117 -5.77 -0.42 24.99
N HIS A 118 -6.87 0.17 25.51
CA HIS A 118 -7.39 -0.14 26.86
C HIS A 118 -7.92 -1.56 26.98
N LYS A 119 -8.46 -2.13 25.91
CA LYS A 119 -8.91 -3.54 25.87
C LYS A 119 -7.78 -4.54 25.71
N GLY A 120 -6.53 -4.07 25.52
CA GLY A 120 -5.40 -4.92 25.18
C GLY A 120 -5.40 -5.42 23.74
N GLN A 121 -6.29 -4.93 22.89
CA GLN A 121 -6.33 -5.29 21.47
C GLN A 121 -5.29 -4.49 20.69
N PRO A 122 -4.37 -5.12 19.97
CA PRO A 122 -3.41 -4.40 19.14
C PRO A 122 -4.09 -3.78 17.92
N SER A 123 -3.65 -2.58 17.54
CA SER A 123 -4.15 -1.87 16.37
C SER A 123 -3.05 -1.53 15.39
N LEU A 124 -3.30 -1.79 14.11
CA LEU A 124 -2.47 -1.37 12.99
C LEU A 124 -3.22 -0.31 12.18
N VAL A 125 -2.68 0.89 12.18
CA VAL A 125 -3.30 2.05 11.50
C VAL A 125 -2.59 2.31 10.18
N GLY A 126 -3.32 2.15 9.08
CA GLY A 126 -2.85 2.47 7.73
C GLY A 126 -3.08 3.93 7.39
N THR A 127 -2.03 4.63 6.98
CA THR A 127 -2.09 6.02 6.48
C THR A 127 -1.57 6.07 5.05
N ILE A 128 -2.05 7.01 4.24
CA ILE A 128 -1.60 7.16 2.85
C ILE A 128 -0.28 7.89 2.79
N THR A 129 -0.11 8.97 3.55
CA THR A 129 1.09 9.82 3.51
C THR A 129 1.90 9.78 4.80
N VAL A 130 3.15 10.21 4.71
CA VAL A 130 4.03 10.35 5.88
C VAL A 130 3.49 11.43 6.82
N GLU A 131 2.97 12.54 6.27
CA GLU A 131 2.40 13.65 7.02
C GLU A 131 1.19 13.21 7.85
N ALA A 132 0.31 12.39 7.28
CA ALA A 132 -0.83 11.78 7.97
C ALA A 132 -0.36 10.91 9.14
N SER A 133 0.69 10.10 8.94
CA SER A 133 1.28 9.27 9.99
C SER A 133 1.88 10.10 11.13
N GLU A 134 2.56 11.19 10.81
CA GLU A 134 3.14 12.10 11.79
C GLU A 134 2.07 12.90 12.54
N LEU A 135 0.99 13.34 11.85
CA LEU A 135 -0.15 14.00 12.48
C LEU A 135 -0.80 13.09 13.51
N LEU A 136 -1.15 11.87 13.13
CA LEU A 136 -1.76 10.89 14.01
C LEU A 136 -0.85 10.56 15.20
N SER A 137 0.44 10.40 14.96
CA SER A 137 1.43 10.19 16.02
C SER A 137 1.42 11.33 17.05
N ARG A 138 1.34 12.59 16.61
CA ARG A 138 1.24 13.76 17.51
C ARG A 138 -0.05 13.74 18.32
N LEU A 139 -1.17 13.37 17.70
CA LEU A 139 -2.48 13.29 18.40
C LEU A 139 -2.46 12.21 19.48
N LEU A 140 -1.94 11.04 19.19
CA LEU A 140 -1.82 9.94 20.16
C LEU A 140 -0.86 10.27 21.31
N LYS A 141 0.27 10.93 21.02
CA LYS A 141 1.18 11.42 22.08
C LYS A 141 0.51 12.38 23.05
N ARG A 142 -0.36 13.28 22.55
CA ARG A 142 -1.15 14.18 23.41
C ARG A 142 -2.13 13.45 24.32
N ARG A 143 -2.60 12.28 23.88
CA ARG A 143 -3.47 11.37 24.67
C ARG A 143 -2.69 10.42 25.59
N GLY A 144 -1.35 10.46 25.55
CA GLY A 144 -0.48 9.58 26.35
C GLY A 144 -0.46 8.12 25.87
N ILE A 145 -0.88 7.85 24.62
CA ILE A 145 -0.91 6.51 24.05
C ILE A 145 0.46 6.23 23.40
N PRO A 146 1.19 5.19 23.84
CA PRO A 146 2.44 4.80 23.22
C PRO A 146 2.18 4.19 21.84
N GLN A 147 2.95 4.61 20.85
CA GLN A 147 2.80 4.10 19.48
C GLN A 147 4.16 3.96 18.80
N ASN A 148 4.22 3.07 17.82
CA ASN A 148 5.32 2.92 16.89
C ASN A 148 4.89 3.46 15.52
N VAL A 149 5.79 4.18 14.84
CA VAL A 149 5.53 4.70 13.49
C VAL A 149 6.46 4.01 12.51
N LEU A 150 5.85 3.33 11.54
CA LEU A 150 6.53 2.71 10.41
C LEU A 150 6.39 3.63 9.20
N ASN A 151 7.40 4.43 8.97
CA ASN A 151 7.53 5.18 7.73
C ASN A 151 8.96 5.00 7.18
N ALA A 152 9.16 5.39 5.95
CA ALA A 152 10.41 5.18 5.27
C ALA A 152 11.64 5.90 5.88
N LYS A 153 11.43 6.78 6.85
CA LYS A 153 12.54 7.41 7.59
C LYS A 153 13.22 6.44 8.58
N GLN A 154 12.64 5.27 8.85
CA GLN A 154 13.09 4.35 9.90
C GLN A 154 13.34 2.90 9.42
N HIS A 155 13.90 2.72 8.23
CA HIS A 155 14.11 1.41 7.59
C HIS A 155 14.83 0.35 8.43
N GLN A 156 15.78 0.75 9.28
CA GLN A 156 16.62 -0.21 10.00
C GLN A 156 15.86 -0.95 11.13
N SER A 157 14.75 -0.39 11.62
CA SER A 157 13.95 -0.97 12.72
C SER A 157 12.59 -1.54 12.25
N GLU A 158 12.31 -1.53 10.94
CA GLU A 158 11.01 -1.90 10.39
C GLU A 158 10.58 -3.31 10.81
N ALA A 159 11.46 -4.30 10.67
CA ALA A 159 11.16 -5.68 11.02
C ALA A 159 10.89 -5.88 12.54
N GLU A 160 11.63 -5.17 13.38
CA GLU A 160 11.43 -5.22 14.84
C GLU A 160 10.09 -4.58 15.26
N ILE A 161 9.73 -3.45 14.64
CA ILE A 161 8.47 -2.76 14.93
C ILE A 161 7.30 -3.63 14.49
N VAL A 162 7.37 -4.24 13.30
CA VAL A 162 6.33 -5.15 12.81
C VAL A 162 6.20 -6.38 13.70
N ALA A 163 7.31 -6.95 14.17
CA ALA A 163 7.29 -8.08 15.10
C ALA A 163 6.56 -7.74 16.42
N ARG A 164 6.59 -6.48 16.85
CA ARG A 164 5.88 -6.00 18.05
C ARG A 164 4.44 -5.57 17.80
N ALA A 165 4.04 -5.37 16.55
CA ALA A 165 2.72 -4.84 16.21
C ALA A 165 1.55 -5.74 16.64
N GLY A 166 1.79 -7.03 16.83
CA GLY A 166 0.81 -8.00 17.31
C GLY A 166 0.79 -8.22 18.83
N GLN A 167 1.54 -7.44 19.61
CA GLN A 167 1.57 -7.58 21.07
C GLN A 167 0.36 -6.89 21.73
N THR A 168 0.01 -7.33 22.93
CA THR A 168 -1.14 -6.82 23.69
C THR A 168 -1.13 -5.30 23.77
N GLY A 169 -2.19 -4.65 23.32
CA GLY A 169 -2.38 -3.21 23.34
C GLY A 169 -1.39 -2.40 22.47
N ALA A 170 -0.62 -3.06 21.61
CA ALA A 170 0.32 -2.36 20.73
C ALA A 170 -0.40 -1.47 19.72
N VAL A 171 0.11 -0.25 19.51
CA VAL A 171 -0.38 0.68 18.49
C VAL A 171 0.72 0.91 17.47
N THR A 172 0.45 0.58 16.22
CA THR A 172 1.40 0.75 15.12
C THR A 172 0.77 1.56 14.00
N ILE A 173 1.39 2.68 13.65
CA ILE A 173 1.00 3.50 12.51
C ILE A 173 1.93 3.15 11.36
N ALA A 174 1.38 2.78 10.21
CA ALA A 174 2.16 2.39 9.04
C ALA A 174 1.68 3.10 7.79
N THR A 175 2.60 3.62 6.98
CA THR A 175 2.27 3.98 5.60
C THR A 175 2.10 2.71 4.77
N ASN A 176 1.35 2.80 3.66
CA ASN A 176 0.91 1.65 2.85
C ASN A 176 1.96 0.58 2.56
N MET A 177 3.19 1.01 2.32
CA MET A 177 4.28 0.11 1.91
C MET A 177 5.12 -0.38 3.09
N ALA A 178 4.97 0.23 4.27
CA ALA A 178 5.77 -0.14 5.43
C ALA A 178 5.34 -1.50 6.00
N GLY A 179 6.30 -2.30 6.42
CA GLY A 179 6.07 -3.65 6.94
C GLY A 179 5.59 -4.66 5.90
N ARG A 180 5.58 -4.31 4.61
CA ARG A 180 5.27 -5.27 3.55
C ARG A 180 6.37 -6.32 3.55
N GLY A 181 5.95 -7.54 3.63
CA GLY A 181 6.91 -8.59 3.62
C GLY A 181 7.09 -9.26 4.99
N THR A 182 6.61 -8.73 6.12
CA THR A 182 6.76 -9.28 7.46
C THR A 182 5.42 -9.73 8.03
N ASP A 183 5.35 -10.90 8.59
CA ASP A 183 4.15 -11.42 9.25
C ASP A 183 4.00 -10.83 10.65
N ILE A 184 2.77 -10.44 11.02
CA ILE A 184 2.44 -9.95 12.35
C ILE A 184 1.93 -11.13 13.16
N LYS A 185 2.75 -11.60 14.09
CA LYS A 185 2.38 -12.69 15.00
C LYS A 185 1.64 -12.12 16.20
N LEU A 186 0.50 -12.71 16.52
CA LEU A 186 -0.28 -12.32 17.69
C LEU A 186 0.41 -12.80 18.98
N GLY A 187 0.49 -11.90 19.96
CA GLY A 187 0.99 -12.18 21.29
C GLY A 187 -0.02 -12.92 22.16
N GLU A 188 0.41 -13.24 23.38
CA GLU A 188 -0.45 -13.89 24.37
C GLU A 188 -1.64 -12.99 24.75
N GLY A 189 -2.85 -13.56 24.87
CA GLY A 189 -4.07 -12.83 25.23
C GLY A 189 -4.67 -11.98 24.11
N VAL A 190 -4.02 -11.89 22.92
CA VAL A 190 -4.51 -11.05 21.82
C VAL A 190 -5.68 -11.70 21.10
N ILE A 191 -5.70 -13.02 21.00
CA ILE A 191 -6.82 -13.76 20.39
C ILE A 191 -8.09 -13.51 21.18
N GLU A 192 -8.02 -13.58 22.50
CA GLU A 192 -9.12 -13.32 23.42
C GLU A 192 -9.59 -11.86 23.40
N ALA A 193 -8.67 -10.94 23.12
CA ALA A 193 -8.96 -9.51 22.94
C ALA A 193 -9.61 -9.18 21.57
N GLY A 194 -9.78 -10.19 20.69
CA GLY A 194 -10.40 -10.02 19.37
C GLY A 194 -9.40 -9.98 18.20
N GLY A 195 -8.12 -10.32 18.43
CA GLY A 195 -7.08 -10.34 17.41
C GLY A 195 -6.59 -8.95 16.99
N LEU A 196 -5.90 -8.85 15.88
CA LEU A 196 -5.37 -7.59 15.36
C LEU A 196 -6.50 -6.74 14.75
N HIS A 197 -6.62 -5.49 15.19
CA HIS A 197 -7.56 -4.52 14.62
C HIS A 197 -6.88 -3.65 13.56
N ILE A 198 -7.45 -3.58 12.36
CA ILE A 198 -6.96 -2.75 11.25
C ILE A 198 -7.79 -1.48 11.15
N ILE A 199 -7.14 -0.34 11.18
CA ILE A 199 -7.78 0.96 10.98
C ILE A 199 -7.20 1.59 9.71
N GLY A 200 -8.02 1.78 8.67
CA GLY A 200 -7.65 2.59 7.51
C GLY A 200 -8.07 4.03 7.73
N THR A 201 -7.19 5.00 7.54
CA THR A 201 -7.55 6.43 7.69
C THR A 201 -8.10 7.04 6.40
N GLU A 202 -7.96 6.34 5.28
CA GLU A 202 -8.46 6.70 3.96
C GLU A 202 -8.56 5.47 3.08
N ARG A 203 -9.38 5.55 2.01
CA ARG A 203 -9.39 4.56 0.93
C ARG A 203 -8.33 4.94 -0.11
N HIS A 204 -7.64 3.93 -0.61
CA HIS A 204 -6.66 4.11 -1.67
C HIS A 204 -7.33 4.16 -3.04
N GLU A 205 -6.60 4.66 -4.03
CA GLU A 205 -7.05 4.66 -5.43
C GLU A 205 -7.30 3.25 -5.97
N SER A 206 -6.54 2.26 -5.51
CA SER A 206 -6.70 0.85 -5.87
C SER A 206 -7.26 0.04 -4.70
N ARG A 207 -8.37 -0.67 -4.94
CA ARG A 207 -8.99 -1.59 -3.99
C ARG A 207 -8.00 -2.67 -3.50
N ARG A 208 -7.07 -3.05 -4.35
CA ARG A 208 -6.00 -4.01 -4.01
C ARG A 208 -5.19 -3.59 -2.79
N ILE A 209 -4.89 -2.29 -2.66
CA ILE A 209 -4.11 -1.76 -1.54
C ILE A 209 -4.93 -1.85 -0.24
N ASP A 210 -6.22 -1.53 -0.29
CA ASP A 210 -7.13 -1.67 0.85
C ASP A 210 -7.21 -3.13 1.33
N LEU A 211 -7.32 -4.07 0.38
CA LEU A 211 -7.32 -5.51 0.70
C LEU A 211 -5.98 -5.97 1.28
N GLN A 212 -4.85 -5.43 0.81
CA GLN A 212 -3.54 -5.73 1.39
C GLN A 212 -3.41 -5.22 2.84
N LEU A 213 -4.00 -4.07 3.15
CA LEU A 213 -4.04 -3.55 4.52
C LEU A 213 -4.93 -4.45 5.40
N ARG A 214 -6.16 -4.74 4.99
CA ARG A 214 -7.07 -5.66 5.71
C ARG A 214 -6.45 -7.03 5.91
N GLY A 215 -5.75 -7.55 4.89
CA GLY A 215 -5.09 -8.85 4.92
C GLY A 215 -3.90 -8.96 5.88
N ARG A 216 -3.57 -7.90 6.61
CA ARG A 216 -2.61 -7.97 7.73
C ARG A 216 -3.22 -8.62 8.96
N SER A 217 -4.54 -8.64 9.10
CA SER A 217 -5.30 -9.25 10.18
C SER A 217 -6.09 -10.48 9.71
N GLY A 218 -6.52 -11.32 10.63
CA GLY A 218 -7.34 -12.51 10.35
C GLY A 218 -6.60 -13.58 9.59
N ARG A 219 -5.30 -13.73 9.81
CA ARG A 219 -4.46 -14.72 9.14
C ARG A 219 -4.60 -16.08 9.79
N GLN A 220 -4.48 -17.15 8.99
CA GLN A 220 -4.48 -18.53 9.46
C GLN A 220 -5.71 -18.93 10.30
N GLY A 221 -6.83 -18.26 10.11
CA GLY A 221 -8.05 -18.47 10.89
C GLY A 221 -8.05 -17.77 12.25
N ASP A 222 -7.11 -16.85 12.49
CA ASP A 222 -7.13 -16.01 13.69
C ASP A 222 -8.30 -15.01 13.63
N PRO A 223 -8.86 -14.60 14.77
CA PRO A 223 -9.79 -13.49 14.82
C PRO A 223 -9.09 -12.18 14.46
N GLY A 224 -9.89 -11.20 14.13
CA GLY A 224 -9.43 -9.85 13.82
C GLY A 224 -10.57 -9.00 13.34
N SER A 225 -10.31 -7.73 13.13
CA SER A 225 -11.31 -6.79 12.62
C SER A 225 -10.68 -5.72 11.75
N SER A 226 -11.48 -5.11 10.89
CA SER A 226 -11.03 -3.98 10.09
C SER A 226 -12.13 -2.93 9.92
N VAL A 227 -11.74 -1.65 9.90
CA VAL A 227 -12.62 -0.53 9.64
C VAL A 227 -11.87 0.58 8.91
N PHE A 228 -12.55 1.30 8.01
CA PHE A 228 -12.00 2.51 7.38
C PHE A 228 -12.74 3.75 7.87
N TYR A 229 -11.99 4.76 8.26
CA TYR A 229 -12.45 6.08 8.64
C TYR A 229 -12.18 7.05 7.49
N LEU A 230 -13.21 7.62 6.94
CA LEU A 230 -13.16 8.45 5.75
C LEU A 230 -13.66 9.86 6.06
N SER A 231 -13.22 10.83 5.27
CA SER A 231 -13.73 12.20 5.29
C SER A 231 -14.15 12.61 3.89
N LEU A 232 -15.15 13.48 3.78
CA LEU A 232 -15.51 14.09 2.50
C LEU A 232 -14.38 14.99 1.94
N GLU A 233 -13.42 15.35 2.78
CA GLU A 233 -12.25 16.12 2.41
C GLU A 233 -11.10 15.26 1.89
N ASP A 234 -11.17 13.92 1.96
CA ASP A 234 -10.15 13.01 1.46
C ASP A 234 -10.05 13.09 -0.07
N ASP A 235 -8.85 12.98 -0.62
CA ASP A 235 -8.59 13.20 -2.04
C ASP A 235 -9.43 12.30 -2.94
N LEU A 236 -9.55 11.02 -2.61
CA LEU A 236 -10.41 10.09 -3.35
C LEU A 236 -11.89 10.53 -3.33
N MET A 237 -12.37 11.04 -2.21
CA MET A 237 -13.74 11.53 -2.05
C MET A 237 -13.97 12.81 -2.86
N ARG A 238 -12.98 13.70 -2.94
CA ARG A 238 -13.03 14.93 -3.73
C ARG A 238 -13.07 14.67 -5.24
N LEU A 239 -12.38 13.62 -5.72
CA LEU A 239 -12.40 13.21 -7.13
C LEU A 239 -13.78 12.70 -7.58
N PHE A 240 -14.62 12.18 -6.67
CA PHE A 240 -15.85 11.46 -7.00
C PHE A 240 -17.15 12.13 -6.51
N ASN A 241 -17.33 13.42 -6.75
CA ASN A 241 -18.58 14.15 -6.43
C ASN A 241 -18.92 14.20 -4.93
N SER A 242 -17.95 14.53 -4.09
CA SER A 242 -18.16 14.81 -2.67
C SER A 242 -19.32 15.79 -2.44
N GLU A 243 -19.58 16.74 -3.36
CA GLU A 243 -20.69 17.68 -3.30
C GLU A 243 -22.07 16.98 -3.30
N ARG A 244 -22.24 15.89 -4.05
CA ARG A 244 -23.49 15.12 -4.02
C ARG A 244 -23.67 14.39 -2.70
N ILE A 245 -22.58 13.82 -2.18
CA ILE A 245 -22.59 13.13 -0.88
C ILE A 245 -22.81 14.16 0.25
N ALA A 246 -22.13 15.30 0.21
CA ALA A 246 -22.34 16.41 1.15
C ALA A 246 -23.81 16.90 1.12
N SER A 247 -24.38 17.09 -0.08
CA SER A 247 -25.79 17.48 -0.24
C SER A 247 -26.77 16.42 0.33
N ILE A 248 -26.45 15.15 0.23
CA ILE A 248 -27.25 14.08 0.87
C ILE A 248 -27.11 14.15 2.39
N MET A 249 -25.90 14.39 2.91
CA MET A 249 -25.65 14.56 4.35
C MET A 249 -26.41 15.76 4.92
N ASP A 250 -26.35 16.89 4.23
CA ASP A 250 -27.05 18.10 4.66
C ASP A 250 -28.60 17.92 4.64
N ARG A 251 -29.11 17.18 3.65
CA ARG A 251 -30.56 16.83 3.59
C ARG A 251 -30.99 15.87 4.69
N LEU A 252 -30.10 14.99 5.13
CA LEU A 252 -30.34 14.05 6.23
C LEU A 252 -30.20 14.72 7.60
N GLY A 253 -29.80 16.02 7.64
CA GLY A 253 -29.64 16.77 8.88
C GLY A 253 -28.49 16.30 9.76
N ALA A 254 -27.46 15.68 9.17
CA ALA A 254 -26.33 15.16 9.92
C ALA A 254 -25.60 16.29 10.67
N GLU A 255 -25.55 16.19 11.99
CA GLU A 255 -24.86 17.13 12.87
C GLU A 255 -23.34 16.94 12.82
N GLU A 256 -22.58 17.91 13.37
CA GLU A 256 -21.12 17.81 13.47
C GLU A 256 -20.75 16.62 14.37
N GLY A 257 -19.91 15.71 13.85
CA GLY A 257 -19.51 14.46 14.53
C GLY A 257 -20.43 13.25 14.29
N GLU A 258 -21.52 13.41 13.55
CA GLU A 258 -22.38 12.28 13.19
C GLU A 258 -21.75 11.45 12.08
N VAL A 259 -21.72 10.12 12.31
CA VAL A 259 -21.14 9.14 11.40
C VAL A 259 -22.17 8.68 10.38
N ILE A 260 -21.80 8.66 9.12
CA ILE A 260 -22.60 8.04 8.07
C ILE A 260 -22.06 6.64 7.78
N THR A 261 -22.89 5.66 8.08
CA THR A 261 -22.71 4.28 7.65
C THR A 261 -23.71 3.99 6.55
N ALA A 262 -23.31 4.14 5.31
CA ALA A 262 -24.22 3.85 4.21
C ALA A 262 -23.53 2.91 3.21
N LYS A 263 -24.05 1.67 3.10
CA LYS A 263 -23.64 0.70 2.05
C LYS A 263 -23.63 1.31 0.64
N MET A 264 -24.47 2.31 0.42
CA MET A 264 -24.55 3.02 -0.85
C MET A 264 -23.29 3.86 -1.10
N VAL A 265 -22.72 4.47 -0.04
CA VAL A 265 -21.49 5.27 -0.16
C VAL A 265 -20.28 4.36 -0.35
N THR A 266 -20.18 3.27 0.39
CA THR A 266 -19.11 2.27 0.19
C THR A 266 -19.11 1.74 -1.25
N ARG A 267 -20.29 1.42 -1.80
CA ARG A 267 -20.42 1.03 -3.23
C ARG A 267 -20.03 2.16 -4.19
N ALA A 268 -20.36 3.40 -3.87
CA ALA A 268 -19.96 4.55 -4.69
C ALA A 268 -18.43 4.71 -4.71
N ILE A 269 -17.76 4.53 -3.57
CA ILE A 269 -16.31 4.55 -3.44
C ILE A 269 -15.67 3.40 -4.25
N GLU A 270 -16.19 2.18 -4.14
CA GLU A 270 -15.70 1.03 -4.92
C GLU A 270 -15.86 1.25 -6.44
N ASN A 271 -16.97 1.85 -6.86
CA ASN A 271 -17.18 2.24 -8.28
C ASN A 271 -16.23 3.36 -8.71
N ALA A 272 -15.91 4.26 -7.79
CA ALA A 272 -14.94 5.31 -8.01
C ALA A 272 -13.53 4.74 -8.22
N GLN A 273 -13.09 3.84 -7.37
CA GLN A 273 -11.82 3.13 -7.52
C GLN A 273 -11.71 2.42 -8.88
N LYS A 274 -12.79 1.78 -9.35
CA LYS A 274 -12.84 1.18 -10.69
C LYS A 274 -12.69 2.20 -11.81
N LYS A 275 -13.27 3.40 -11.68
CA LYS A 275 -13.15 4.46 -12.70
C LYS A 275 -11.72 5.03 -12.75
N VAL A 276 -11.08 5.26 -11.60
CA VAL A 276 -9.67 5.70 -11.57
C VAL A 276 -8.78 4.68 -12.27
N PHE A 277 -9.02 3.40 -12.00
CA PHE A 277 -8.31 2.32 -12.66
C PHE A 277 -8.44 2.39 -14.18
N ASN A 278 -9.67 2.53 -14.70
CA ASN A 278 -9.92 2.63 -16.15
C ASN A 278 -9.27 3.89 -16.76
N LEU A 279 -9.34 5.04 -16.09
CA LEU A 279 -8.68 6.27 -16.55
C LEU A 279 -7.16 6.12 -16.63
N ASN A 280 -6.57 5.38 -15.71
CA ASN A 280 -5.13 5.09 -15.73
C ASN A 280 -4.76 4.14 -16.88
N GLN A 281 -5.63 3.19 -17.24
CA GLN A 281 -5.44 2.34 -18.43
C GLN A 281 -5.55 3.14 -19.74
N ASP A 282 -6.54 4.01 -19.86
CA ASP A 282 -6.75 4.84 -21.05
C ASP A 282 -5.62 5.88 -21.25
N SER A 283 -4.90 6.22 -20.19
CA SER A 283 -3.76 7.16 -20.24
C SER A 283 -2.48 6.53 -20.80
N PHE A 284 -2.44 5.21 -20.96
CA PHE A 284 -1.36 4.51 -21.65
C PHE A 284 -1.88 4.04 -23.00
N PRO A 285 -1.73 4.85 -24.06
CA PRO A 285 -2.07 4.39 -25.40
C PRO A 285 -1.25 3.12 -25.66
N ASP A 286 -1.91 2.12 -26.27
CA ASP A 286 -1.25 0.95 -26.83
C ASP A 286 -0.14 1.41 -27.77
N PHE A 287 1.04 1.61 -27.21
CA PHE A 287 2.23 1.72 -28.01
C PHE A 287 2.56 0.31 -28.50
N ASP A 288 1.93 -0.05 -29.59
CA ASP A 288 2.28 -1.20 -30.40
C ASP A 288 3.61 -0.87 -31.12
N PHE A 289 4.65 -0.65 -30.31
CA PHE A 289 5.98 -0.67 -30.86
C PHE A 289 6.33 -2.14 -31.08
N PRO A 290 6.54 -2.56 -32.34
CA PRO A 290 7.13 -3.87 -32.57
C PRO A 290 8.44 -3.89 -31.79
N ILE A 291 8.52 -4.76 -30.79
CA ILE A 291 9.75 -4.95 -30.00
C ILE A 291 10.85 -5.24 -31.02
N PRO A 292 11.82 -4.34 -31.24
CA PRO A 292 12.89 -4.66 -32.16
C PRO A 292 13.58 -5.88 -31.57
N LYS A 293 13.60 -6.99 -32.32
CA LYS A 293 14.43 -8.14 -31.97
C LYS A 293 15.82 -7.58 -31.68
N PRO A 294 16.41 -7.90 -30.52
CA PRO A 294 17.72 -7.34 -30.16
C PRO A 294 18.71 -7.64 -31.27
N ILE A 295 19.03 -6.60 -32.04
CA ILE A 295 19.98 -6.69 -33.13
C ILE A 295 21.34 -6.74 -32.47
N GLY A 296 21.93 -7.94 -32.41
CA GLY A 296 23.36 -8.11 -32.33
C GLY A 296 24.05 -7.83 -30.98
N ILE A 297 23.34 -7.84 -29.86
CA ILE A 297 24.05 -7.84 -28.56
C ILE A 297 24.33 -9.30 -28.18
N PRO A 298 25.64 -9.68 -28.06
CA PRO A 298 25.99 -11.04 -27.67
C PRO A 298 25.37 -11.43 -26.35
N LYS A 299 24.80 -12.64 -26.25
CA LYS A 299 24.17 -13.19 -25.03
C LYS A 299 25.06 -13.11 -23.79
N ASP A 300 26.37 -13.08 -24.00
CA ASP A 300 27.40 -13.07 -22.96
C ASP A 300 27.52 -11.73 -22.22
N VAL A 301 27.07 -10.64 -22.80
CA VAL A 301 27.11 -9.29 -22.20
C VAL A 301 25.92 -9.13 -21.21
N PHE A 302 24.82 -9.86 -21.41
CA PHE A 302 23.64 -9.80 -20.54
C PHE A 302 23.74 -10.74 -19.32
N GLN A 303 24.53 -11.80 -19.37
CA GLN A 303 24.60 -12.79 -18.28
C GLN A 303 24.96 -12.23 -16.89
N PRO A 304 25.90 -11.29 -16.72
CA PRO A 304 26.21 -10.74 -15.40
C PRO A 304 25.06 -9.89 -14.82
N TYR A 305 24.32 -9.18 -15.67
CA TYR A 305 23.18 -8.38 -15.27
C TYR A 305 21.96 -9.26 -14.91
N TYR A 306 21.74 -10.34 -15.65
CA TYR A 306 20.67 -11.31 -15.35
C TYR A 306 20.86 -11.96 -13.98
N ARG A 307 22.09 -12.35 -13.62
CA ARG A 307 22.37 -12.92 -12.29
C ARG A 307 22.15 -11.93 -11.16
N SER A 308 22.45 -10.68 -11.33
CA SER A 308 22.22 -9.63 -10.33
C SER A 308 20.72 -9.34 -10.14
N ILE A 309 19.94 -9.33 -11.22
CA ILE A 309 18.50 -9.14 -11.21
C ILE A 309 17.82 -10.38 -10.60
N GLU A 310 18.24 -11.58 -10.96
CA GLU A 310 17.74 -12.85 -10.42
C GLU A 310 17.95 -12.94 -8.90
N TYR A 311 19.06 -12.41 -8.37
CA TYR A 311 19.35 -12.36 -6.93
C TYR A 311 18.49 -11.34 -6.19
N GLN A 312 18.24 -10.17 -6.75
CA GLN A 312 17.37 -9.14 -6.13
C GLN A 312 15.89 -9.55 -6.15
N TYR A 313 15.42 -10.25 -7.19
CA TYR A 313 14.03 -10.69 -7.29
C TYR A 313 13.75 -12.03 -6.60
N ARG A 314 14.73 -12.88 -6.36
CA ARG A 314 14.58 -14.08 -5.52
C ARG A 314 14.14 -13.75 -4.09
N PHE A 315 14.48 -12.57 -3.57
CA PHE A 315 14.03 -12.10 -2.25
C PHE A 315 12.62 -11.49 -2.22
N LEU A 316 12.04 -11.13 -3.36
CA LEU A 316 10.70 -10.54 -3.44
C LEU A 316 9.56 -11.56 -3.51
N PHE A 317 9.85 -12.84 -3.70
CA PHE A 317 8.84 -13.89 -3.90
C PHE A 317 8.59 -14.81 -2.70
N PHE A 318 9.21 -14.61 -1.56
CA PHE A 318 8.93 -15.40 -0.36
C PHE A 318 7.88 -14.71 0.52
N TRP A 319 6.58 -14.93 0.20
CA TRP A 319 5.50 -14.60 1.12
C TRP A 319 4.49 -15.73 1.25
N ARG A 320 4.56 -16.23 2.44
CA ARG A 320 3.78 -17.29 3.01
C ARG A 320 2.39 -16.75 3.39
N TYR A 321 1.42 -16.92 2.52
CA TYR A 321 0.08 -17.21 2.95
C TYR A 321 -0.05 -18.73 2.85
N ASP A 322 -0.61 -19.38 3.90
CA ASP A 322 -0.81 -20.82 4.00
C ASP A 322 -1.49 -21.39 2.75
N ILE A 323 -0.71 -21.68 1.75
CA ILE A 323 -1.11 -22.44 0.59
C ILE A 323 0.07 -23.31 0.21
N PHE A 324 -0.22 -24.58 0.23
CA PHE A 324 0.60 -25.70 -0.17
C PHE A 324 1.79 -25.36 -1.05
N TYR A 325 2.94 -25.68 -0.54
CA TYR A 325 4.19 -25.83 -1.22
C TYR A 325 4.03 -26.76 -2.43
N ILE A 326 4.04 -26.22 -3.62
CA ILE A 326 4.38 -26.99 -4.82
C ILE A 326 5.76 -26.47 -5.25
N PRO A 327 6.83 -27.20 -4.95
CA PRO A 327 8.14 -26.83 -5.43
C PRO A 327 8.26 -27.24 -6.89
N ARG A 328 7.92 -26.36 -7.80
CA ARG A 328 8.43 -26.43 -9.16
C ARG A 328 8.90 -25.05 -9.57
N ILE A 329 10.16 -24.82 -9.24
CA ILE A 329 10.98 -23.82 -9.91
C ILE A 329 11.04 -24.27 -11.37
N VAL A 330 10.33 -23.56 -12.23
CA VAL A 330 10.54 -23.69 -13.65
C VAL A 330 11.78 -22.83 -13.94
N ARG A 331 12.90 -23.50 -14.24
CA ARG A 331 14.06 -22.86 -14.84
C ARG A 331 13.61 -22.23 -16.16
N VAL A 332 13.87 -20.93 -16.29
CA VAL A 332 13.91 -20.23 -17.58
C VAL A 332 15.26 -20.50 -18.22
#